data_1dedd97dd253f7b194b3865ded091a0e
#
_entry.id   1dedd97dd253f7b194b3865ded091a0e
#
_cell.length_a   1.000
_cell.length_b   1.000
_cell.length_c   1.000
_cell.angle_alpha   90.00
_cell.angle_beta   90.00
_cell.angle_gamma   90.00
#
_symmetry.space_group_name_H-M   'P 1'
#
loop_
_entity.id
_entity.type
_entity.pdbx_description
1 polymer ?
#
loop_
_entity_poly.entity_id
_entity_poly.type
_entity_poly.pdbx_seq_one_letter_code
_entity_poly.pdbx_strand_id
1 'polypeptide(L)'
;NAPSDEHILLNGKVMKSSVSWTDNNDGRVVYVGKQQPIITDDVVALIDPGLPESIKASLEEDIPNMMAFFSHSLNPLKGEKPMLFASYANVDDHSTQGGTLPNQIFMHWNRQDLNEQADNSSFVNQTLWFFAHEVAHLYQPGSTEGVSENEEQSWLHEGNADYFAAIAMNFLYEDANSYVESRMTRAFESCTEGLAQTTLARAYKNGHFNLYYSCGMIMHRAIDSVVQQKTLGEESLFTVWKRLQKAVNSGMPPGTATFLTLLEPYNAPELIKAINNATSDDAFKAIQGIETLYQLPE
;
A
#
# COMPACT_ATOMS: atom_id res chain seq x y z
N ASN A 1 -2.76 29.57 -13.57
CA ASN A 1 -3.49 29.87 -14.81
C ASN A 1 -3.02 28.91 -15.91
N ALA A 2 -3.95 28.35 -16.68
CA ALA A 2 -3.68 27.51 -17.84
C ALA A 2 -4.09 28.19 -19.13
N PRO A 3 -3.44 27.90 -20.26
CA PRO A 3 -3.91 28.27 -21.60
C PRO A 3 -5.35 27.77 -21.84
N SER A 4 -6.06 28.42 -22.78
CA SER A 4 -7.47 28.11 -23.04
C SER A 4 -7.74 26.71 -23.60
N ASP A 5 -6.71 26.08 -24.18
CA ASP A 5 -6.74 24.74 -24.77
C ASP A 5 -6.21 23.65 -23.81
N GLU A 6 -5.91 24.02 -22.57
CA GLU A 6 -5.41 23.11 -21.53
C GLU A 6 -6.43 22.93 -20.39
N HIS A 7 -6.25 21.84 -19.65
CA HIS A 7 -7.01 21.51 -18.44
C HIS A 7 -6.11 21.58 -17.22
N ILE A 8 -6.72 21.85 -16.09
CA ILE A 8 -6.10 21.75 -14.77
C ILE A 8 -6.79 20.60 -14.05
N LEU A 9 -6.01 19.60 -13.59
CA LEU A 9 -6.52 18.56 -12.69
C LEU A 9 -5.94 18.80 -11.31
N LEU A 10 -6.82 18.98 -10.34
CA LEU A 10 -6.48 19.15 -8.93
C LEU A 10 -7.59 18.56 -8.07
N ASN A 11 -7.23 17.73 -7.09
CA ASN A 11 -8.15 17.11 -6.14
C ASN A 11 -9.33 16.38 -6.84
N GLY A 12 -9.04 15.59 -7.87
CA GLY A 12 -10.06 14.86 -8.62
C GLY A 12 -10.99 15.71 -9.50
N LYS A 13 -10.76 17.04 -9.58
CA LYS A 13 -11.60 17.96 -10.36
C LYS A 13 -10.86 18.48 -11.59
N VAL A 14 -11.53 18.40 -12.72
CA VAL A 14 -11.06 18.98 -13.98
C VAL A 14 -11.57 20.41 -14.12
N MET A 15 -10.67 21.35 -14.26
CA MET A 15 -10.96 22.78 -14.34
C MET A 15 -10.33 23.41 -15.57
N LYS A 16 -10.77 24.61 -15.93
CA LYS A 16 -10.20 25.42 -17.02
C LYS A 16 -9.80 26.79 -16.48
N SER A 17 -8.92 27.44 -17.20
CA SER A 17 -8.44 28.80 -17.00
C SER A 17 -7.55 28.99 -15.78
N SER A 18 -8.04 28.82 -14.56
CA SER A 18 -7.25 29.04 -13.36
C SER A 18 -7.78 28.28 -12.16
N VAL A 19 -6.88 27.98 -11.25
CA VAL A 19 -7.16 27.42 -9.94
C VAL A 19 -6.23 28.09 -8.92
N SER A 20 -6.68 28.17 -7.69
CA SER A 20 -5.85 28.55 -6.55
C SER A 20 -6.09 27.56 -5.40
N TRP A 21 -5.05 27.26 -4.66
CA TRP A 21 -5.13 26.43 -3.45
C TRP A 21 -4.10 26.92 -2.44
N THR A 22 -4.31 26.57 -1.19
CA THR A 22 -3.28 26.72 -0.17
C THR A 22 -2.42 25.46 -0.17
N ASP A 23 -1.13 25.63 -0.36
CA ASP A 23 -0.17 24.54 -0.24
C ASP A 23 0.27 24.44 1.20
N ASN A 24 -0.01 23.30 1.83
CA ASN A 24 0.42 22.97 3.19
C ASN A 24 1.64 22.03 3.19
N ASN A 25 2.30 21.87 2.05
CA ASN A 25 3.40 20.92 1.84
C ASN A 25 3.01 19.45 2.03
N ASP A 26 1.77 19.13 1.64
CA ASP A 26 1.17 17.78 1.73
C ASP A 26 1.37 16.95 0.45
N GLY A 27 2.28 17.36 -0.44
CA GLY A 27 2.67 16.60 -1.63
C GLY A 27 1.61 16.58 -2.74
N ARG A 28 0.76 17.61 -2.86
CA ARG A 28 -0.26 17.65 -3.92
C ARG A 28 0.35 17.75 -5.30
N VAL A 29 -0.11 16.88 -6.19
CA VAL A 29 0.21 16.96 -7.62
C VAL A 29 -0.89 17.72 -8.34
N VAL A 30 -0.48 18.66 -9.20
CA VAL A 30 -1.36 19.42 -10.08
C VAL A 30 -0.94 19.14 -11.51
N TYR A 31 -1.87 18.65 -12.31
CA TYR A 31 -1.65 18.54 -13.74
C TYR A 31 -2.15 19.80 -14.45
N VAL A 32 -1.36 20.27 -15.40
CA VAL A 32 -1.75 21.31 -16.36
C VAL A 32 -1.32 20.86 -17.74
N GLY A 33 -2.27 20.67 -18.66
CA GLY A 33 -1.95 20.21 -20.02
C GLY A 33 -3.17 19.91 -20.85
N LYS A 34 -2.93 19.36 -22.04
CA LYS A 34 -3.95 19.09 -23.06
C LYS A 34 -4.57 17.70 -22.96
N GLN A 35 -3.92 16.79 -22.26
CA GLN A 35 -4.40 15.43 -22.12
C GLN A 35 -5.75 15.43 -21.38
N GLN A 36 -6.71 14.70 -21.93
CA GLN A 36 -8.03 14.53 -21.31
C GLN A 36 -7.93 13.48 -20.21
N PRO A 37 -8.36 13.78 -18.98
CA PRO A 37 -8.43 12.80 -17.93
C PRO A 37 -9.51 11.74 -18.24
N ILE A 38 -9.24 10.52 -17.87
CA ILE A 38 -10.21 9.43 -17.81
C ILE A 38 -10.94 9.55 -16.47
N ILE A 39 -12.26 9.63 -16.51
CA ILE A 39 -13.08 9.82 -15.31
C ILE A 39 -13.98 8.59 -15.16
N THR A 40 -13.74 7.82 -14.10
CA THR A 40 -14.59 6.70 -13.68
C THR A 40 -15.39 7.08 -12.43
N ASP A 41 -16.17 6.14 -11.92
CA ASP A 41 -16.87 6.35 -10.64
C ASP A 41 -15.90 6.42 -9.46
N ASP A 42 -14.73 5.75 -9.56
CA ASP A 42 -13.79 5.56 -8.46
C ASP A 42 -12.56 6.48 -8.53
N VAL A 43 -12.07 6.82 -9.74
CA VAL A 43 -10.79 7.51 -9.93
C VAL A 43 -10.84 8.52 -11.09
N VAL A 44 -10.00 9.54 -11.02
CA VAL A 44 -9.68 10.43 -12.14
C VAL A 44 -8.24 10.16 -12.56
N ALA A 45 -8.04 9.62 -13.76
CA ALA A 45 -6.75 9.15 -14.23
C ALA A 45 -6.17 10.01 -15.35
N LEU A 46 -4.88 10.27 -15.28
CA LEU A 46 -4.04 10.78 -16.37
C LEU A 46 -3.01 9.70 -16.71
N ILE A 47 -3.25 8.99 -17.79
CA ILE A 47 -2.42 7.88 -18.26
C ILE A 47 -1.69 8.34 -19.52
N ASP A 48 -0.37 8.34 -19.52
CA ASP A 48 0.45 8.78 -20.64
C ASP A 48 0.13 7.97 -21.90
N PRO A 49 -0.22 8.60 -23.02
CA PRO A 49 -0.53 7.90 -24.26
C PRO A 49 0.66 7.11 -24.84
N GLY A 50 1.87 7.42 -24.43
CA GLY A 50 3.10 6.70 -24.83
C GLY A 50 3.32 5.37 -24.11
N LEU A 51 2.54 5.07 -23.07
CA LEU A 51 2.59 3.77 -22.38
C LEU A 51 2.14 2.63 -23.30
N PRO A 52 2.70 1.40 -23.16
CA PRO A 52 2.21 0.20 -23.84
C PRO A 52 0.72 0.00 -23.62
N GLU A 53 0.03 -0.49 -24.65
CA GLU A 53 -1.44 -0.64 -24.63
C GLU A 53 -1.92 -1.58 -23.53
N SER A 54 -1.18 -2.68 -23.27
CA SER A 54 -1.49 -3.61 -22.17
C SER A 54 -1.40 -2.95 -20.81
N ILE A 55 -0.43 -2.08 -20.58
CA ILE A 55 -0.31 -1.33 -19.32
C ILE A 55 -1.46 -0.32 -19.18
N LYS A 56 -1.80 0.41 -20.25
CA LYS A 56 -2.93 1.34 -20.21
C LYS A 56 -4.25 0.63 -19.89
N ALA A 57 -4.51 -0.47 -20.58
CA ALA A 57 -5.71 -1.27 -20.34
C ALA A 57 -5.77 -1.79 -18.89
N SER A 58 -4.64 -2.30 -18.37
CA SER A 58 -4.55 -2.73 -16.98
C SER A 58 -4.83 -1.58 -16.00
N LEU A 59 -4.26 -0.41 -16.21
CA LEU A 59 -4.53 0.75 -15.34
C LEU A 59 -6.00 1.20 -15.37
N GLU A 60 -6.66 1.11 -16.51
CA GLU A 60 -8.07 1.47 -16.68
C GLU A 60 -9.03 0.45 -16.03
N GLU A 61 -8.64 -0.83 -15.97
CA GLU A 61 -9.47 -1.92 -15.45
C GLU A 61 -9.09 -2.30 -14.02
N ASP A 62 -7.81 -2.55 -13.75
CA ASP A 62 -7.36 -3.12 -12.49
C ASP A 62 -7.44 -2.12 -11.33
N ILE A 63 -7.15 -0.82 -11.56
CA ILE A 63 -7.24 0.18 -10.49
C ILE A 63 -8.66 0.31 -9.96
N PRO A 64 -9.72 0.46 -10.78
CA PRO A 64 -11.10 0.44 -10.28
C PRO A 64 -11.47 -0.87 -9.57
N ASN A 65 -11.01 -2.03 -10.07
CA ASN A 65 -11.28 -3.33 -9.44
C ASN A 65 -10.63 -3.43 -8.05
N MET A 66 -9.37 -2.99 -7.91
CA MET A 66 -8.68 -2.92 -6.61
C MET A 66 -9.39 -1.96 -5.66
N MET A 67 -9.84 -0.79 -6.14
CA MET A 67 -10.57 0.18 -5.33
C MET A 67 -11.93 -0.38 -4.89
N ALA A 68 -12.66 -1.07 -5.77
CA ALA A 68 -13.90 -1.73 -5.42
C ALA A 68 -13.70 -2.83 -4.35
N PHE A 69 -12.63 -3.64 -4.51
CA PHE A 69 -12.24 -4.64 -3.52
C PHE A 69 -12.00 -4.04 -2.14
N PHE A 70 -11.16 -3.00 -2.04
CA PHE A 70 -10.86 -2.36 -0.75
C PHE A 70 -12.05 -1.57 -0.19
N SER A 71 -12.85 -0.94 -1.05
CA SER A 71 -14.10 -0.26 -0.64
C SER A 71 -15.09 -1.23 0.01
N HIS A 72 -15.21 -2.45 -0.54
CA HIS A 72 -16.04 -3.51 0.03
C HIS A 72 -15.45 -4.07 1.33
N SER A 73 -14.14 -4.33 1.34
CA SER A 73 -13.46 -5.00 2.45
C SER A 73 -13.23 -4.09 3.65
N LEU A 74 -13.00 -2.80 3.42
CA LEU A 74 -12.78 -1.78 4.46
C LEU A 74 -13.99 -0.85 4.59
N ASN A 75 -13.94 0.32 4.02
CA ASN A 75 -15.04 1.27 3.93
C ASN A 75 -14.84 2.10 2.66
N PRO A 76 -15.91 2.56 2.00
CA PRO A 76 -15.78 3.49 0.88
C PRO A 76 -14.98 4.73 1.26
N LEU A 77 -14.16 5.21 0.32
CA LEU A 77 -13.45 6.47 0.48
C LEU A 77 -14.46 7.62 0.63
N LYS A 78 -14.12 8.57 1.47
CA LYS A 78 -14.93 9.76 1.69
C LYS A 78 -14.26 10.96 1.05
N GLY A 79 -15.05 11.81 0.42
CA GLY A 79 -14.56 13.07 -0.14
C GLY A 79 -14.40 13.06 -1.66
N GLU A 80 -13.32 13.65 -2.13
CA GLU A 80 -13.04 13.78 -3.57
C GLU A 80 -12.47 12.46 -4.13
N LYS A 81 -12.75 12.19 -5.42
CA LYS A 81 -12.18 11.02 -6.10
C LYS A 81 -10.66 11.08 -6.09
N PRO A 82 -9.97 9.98 -5.78
CA PRO A 82 -8.52 9.93 -5.91
C PRO A 82 -8.07 10.17 -7.36
N MET A 83 -6.84 10.61 -7.51
CA MET A 83 -6.20 10.80 -8.80
C MET A 83 -5.17 9.71 -9.06
N LEU A 84 -5.08 9.27 -10.31
CA LEU A 84 -4.00 8.41 -10.81
C LEU A 84 -3.17 9.19 -11.83
N PHE A 85 -1.86 9.25 -11.63
CA PHE A 85 -0.90 9.79 -12.58
C PHE A 85 0.05 8.68 -13.03
N ALA A 86 -0.08 8.24 -14.26
CA ALA A 86 0.79 7.25 -14.87
C ALA A 86 1.55 7.89 -16.03
N SER A 87 2.85 8.04 -15.90
CA SER A 87 3.69 8.73 -16.88
C SER A 87 4.87 7.89 -17.34
N TYR A 88 5.38 8.20 -18.51
CA TYR A 88 6.38 7.41 -19.18
C TYR A 88 7.45 8.27 -19.87
N ALA A 89 8.70 7.90 -19.72
CA ALA A 89 9.81 8.41 -20.50
C ALA A 89 10.59 7.24 -21.12
N ASN A 90 10.66 7.25 -22.44
CA ASN A 90 11.46 6.29 -23.20
C ASN A 90 12.93 6.73 -23.19
N VAL A 91 13.61 6.44 -22.09
CA VAL A 91 15.04 6.81 -21.89
C VAL A 91 15.86 5.58 -21.58
N ASP A 92 17.17 5.67 -21.84
CA ASP A 92 18.13 4.59 -21.53
C ASP A 92 18.37 4.51 -20.01
N ASP A 93 17.34 4.03 -19.33
CA ASP A 93 17.30 3.81 -17.89
C ASP A 93 16.40 2.59 -17.61
N HIS A 94 16.42 2.09 -16.39
CA HIS A 94 15.59 0.98 -15.93
C HIS A 94 14.93 1.29 -14.58
N SER A 95 14.68 2.58 -14.32
CA SER A 95 14.09 3.03 -13.07
C SER A 95 12.57 3.18 -13.17
N THR A 96 11.92 2.95 -12.05
CA THR A 96 10.52 3.29 -11.81
C THR A 96 10.42 4.06 -10.53
N GLN A 97 9.52 5.02 -10.49
CA GLN A 97 9.21 5.78 -9.29
C GLN A 97 7.71 5.89 -9.14
N GLY A 98 7.20 5.51 -7.97
CA GLY A 98 5.78 5.59 -7.69
C GLY A 98 5.49 5.65 -6.21
N GLY A 99 4.22 5.84 -5.88
CA GLY A 99 3.79 5.97 -4.48
C GLY A 99 2.38 6.52 -4.35
N THR A 100 1.92 6.56 -3.10
CA THR A 100 0.67 7.20 -2.71
C THR A 100 0.97 8.50 -1.97
N LEU A 101 0.29 9.56 -2.38
CA LEU A 101 0.23 10.86 -1.70
C LEU A 101 -1.24 11.11 -1.31
N PRO A 102 -1.54 12.13 -0.50
CA PRO A 102 -2.92 12.39 -0.11
C PRO A 102 -3.87 12.45 -1.31
N ASN A 103 -4.80 11.50 -1.37
CA ASN A 103 -5.82 11.34 -2.41
C ASN A 103 -5.28 11.16 -3.85
N GLN A 104 -4.09 10.57 -4.01
CA GLN A 104 -3.51 10.33 -5.33
C GLN A 104 -2.49 9.20 -5.33
N ILE A 105 -2.42 8.48 -6.43
CA ILE A 105 -1.41 7.47 -6.74
C ILE A 105 -0.66 7.94 -7.96
N PHE A 106 0.65 7.73 -7.98
CA PHE A 106 1.46 8.01 -9.16
C PHE A 106 2.43 6.89 -9.46
N MET A 107 2.75 6.73 -10.75
CA MET A 107 3.81 5.87 -11.24
C MET A 107 4.48 6.52 -12.44
N HIS A 108 5.79 6.54 -12.45
CA HIS A 108 6.59 7.00 -13.56
C HIS A 108 7.59 5.91 -13.98
N TRP A 109 7.56 5.55 -15.25
CA TRP A 109 8.52 4.60 -15.83
C TRP A 109 9.55 5.35 -16.66
N ASN A 110 10.84 5.18 -16.31
CA ASN A 110 12.01 5.62 -17.07
C ASN A 110 12.68 4.39 -17.65
N ARG A 111 12.26 3.91 -18.82
CA ARG A 111 12.86 2.70 -19.39
C ARG A 111 12.51 2.51 -20.86
N GLN A 112 13.51 2.11 -21.65
CA GLN A 112 13.34 1.83 -23.09
C GLN A 112 12.61 0.51 -23.35
N ASP A 113 12.81 -0.49 -22.49
CA ASP A 113 12.32 -1.85 -22.66
C ASP A 113 10.88 -2.06 -22.17
N LEU A 114 10.14 -0.99 -21.87
CA LEU A 114 8.81 -1.11 -21.27
C LEU A 114 7.82 -1.89 -22.15
N ASN A 115 7.90 -1.73 -23.48
CA ASN A 115 7.07 -2.50 -24.41
C ASN A 115 7.38 -4.00 -24.38
N GLU A 116 8.65 -4.37 -24.18
CA GLU A 116 9.07 -5.78 -24.10
C GLU A 116 8.66 -6.40 -22.74
N GLN A 117 8.66 -5.59 -21.69
CA GLN A 117 8.27 -6.02 -20.35
C GLN A 117 6.75 -6.08 -20.16
N ALA A 118 6.00 -5.31 -20.90
CA ALA A 118 4.55 -5.18 -20.72
C ALA A 118 3.78 -6.52 -20.85
N ASP A 119 4.33 -7.49 -21.58
CA ASP A 119 3.77 -8.84 -21.73
C ASP A 119 4.50 -9.89 -20.86
N ASN A 120 5.50 -9.49 -20.08
CA ASN A 120 6.21 -10.38 -19.16
C ASN A 120 5.37 -10.58 -17.90
N SER A 121 4.94 -11.79 -17.62
CA SER A 121 4.07 -12.11 -16.48
C SER A 121 4.65 -11.69 -15.13
N SER A 122 5.97 -11.80 -14.94
CA SER A 122 6.62 -11.34 -13.70
C SER A 122 6.54 -9.82 -13.54
N PHE A 123 6.75 -9.08 -14.63
CA PHE A 123 6.63 -7.62 -14.63
C PHE A 123 5.17 -7.17 -14.43
N VAL A 124 4.22 -7.83 -15.09
CA VAL A 124 2.79 -7.57 -14.92
C VAL A 124 2.38 -7.78 -13.45
N ASN A 125 2.71 -8.93 -12.87
CA ASN A 125 2.41 -9.21 -11.47
C ASN A 125 3.09 -8.23 -10.50
N GLN A 126 4.32 -7.81 -10.79
CA GLN A 126 5.00 -6.79 -9.99
C GLN A 126 4.30 -5.43 -10.07
N THR A 127 3.83 -5.05 -11.25
CA THR A 127 3.09 -3.81 -11.47
C THR A 127 1.72 -3.84 -10.77
N LEU A 128 0.98 -4.95 -10.91
CA LEU A 128 -0.29 -5.14 -10.19
C LEU A 128 -0.11 -5.12 -8.67
N TRP A 129 0.94 -5.79 -8.16
CA TRP A 129 1.28 -5.74 -6.74
C TRP A 129 1.54 -4.32 -6.26
N PHE A 130 2.34 -3.55 -7.01
CA PHE A 130 2.60 -2.17 -6.69
C PHE A 130 1.29 -1.37 -6.58
N PHE A 131 0.42 -1.45 -7.58
CA PHE A 131 -0.84 -0.71 -7.54
C PHE A 131 -1.79 -1.20 -6.45
N ALA A 132 -1.85 -2.50 -6.17
CA ALA A 132 -2.64 -3.01 -5.05
C ALA A 132 -2.14 -2.48 -3.70
N HIS A 133 -0.81 -2.38 -3.52
CA HIS A 133 -0.18 -1.76 -2.36
C HIS A 133 -0.53 -0.28 -2.24
N GLU A 134 -0.37 0.49 -3.32
CA GLU A 134 -0.64 1.93 -3.31
C GLU A 134 -2.14 2.24 -3.15
N VAL A 135 -3.01 1.44 -3.76
CA VAL A 135 -4.47 1.57 -3.53
C VAL A 135 -4.81 1.26 -2.06
N ALA A 136 -4.18 0.25 -1.44
CA ALA A 136 -4.40 -0.05 -0.02
C ALA A 136 -4.11 1.15 0.88
N HIS A 137 -3.06 1.93 0.59
CA HIS A 137 -2.74 3.15 1.34
C HIS A 137 -3.87 4.19 1.32
N LEU A 138 -4.63 4.31 0.23
CA LEU A 138 -5.79 5.22 0.17
C LEU A 138 -6.86 4.86 1.20
N TYR A 139 -6.97 3.58 1.56
CA TYR A 139 -7.99 3.06 2.48
C TYR A 139 -7.49 2.91 3.92
N GLN A 140 -6.22 3.17 4.19
CA GLN A 140 -5.70 3.19 5.56
C GLN A 140 -6.21 4.42 6.33
N PRO A 141 -6.40 4.34 7.67
CA PRO A 141 -6.82 5.49 8.45
C PRO A 141 -5.74 6.56 8.48
N GLY A 142 -6.16 7.82 8.49
CA GLY A 142 -5.24 8.92 8.73
C GLY A 142 -4.43 9.36 7.53
N SER A 143 -5.06 9.55 6.37
CA SER A 143 -4.40 10.12 5.19
C SER A 143 -3.68 11.46 5.45
N THR A 144 -4.01 12.15 6.55
CA THR A 144 -3.38 13.40 6.97
C THR A 144 -2.53 13.28 8.24
N GLU A 145 -2.81 12.29 9.11
CA GLU A 145 -2.15 12.13 10.40
C GLU A 145 -1.31 10.84 10.50
N GLY A 146 -1.37 10.00 9.45
CA GLY A 146 -0.67 8.71 9.41
C GLY A 146 -1.29 7.64 10.29
N VAL A 147 -0.82 6.41 10.14
CA VAL A 147 -1.22 5.23 10.90
C VAL A 147 -0.26 5.00 12.08
N SER A 148 0.95 5.53 11.99
CA SER A 148 2.04 5.37 12.95
C SER A 148 2.36 6.70 13.65
N GLU A 149 2.81 6.62 14.90
CA GLU A 149 3.26 7.80 15.66
C GLU A 149 4.61 8.32 15.17
N ASN A 150 5.43 7.46 14.61
CA ASN A 150 6.78 7.77 14.15
C ASN A 150 7.23 6.74 13.09
N GLU A 151 8.36 7.04 12.45
CA GLU A 151 8.95 6.23 11.39
C GLU A 151 9.29 4.79 11.82
N GLU A 152 9.61 4.59 13.10
CA GLU A 152 9.96 3.26 13.63
C GLU A 152 8.77 2.29 13.61
N GLN A 153 7.55 2.81 13.48
CA GLN A 153 6.31 2.05 13.40
C GLN A 153 5.78 1.88 11.96
N SER A 154 6.57 2.24 10.94
CA SER A 154 6.14 2.16 9.53
C SER A 154 5.77 0.74 9.07
N TRP A 155 6.16 -0.30 9.82
CA TRP A 155 5.68 -1.67 9.60
C TRP A 155 4.16 -1.79 9.65
N LEU A 156 3.48 -0.89 10.41
CA LEU A 156 2.02 -0.88 10.48
C LEU A 156 1.39 -0.56 9.13
N HIS A 157 1.80 0.49 8.45
CA HIS A 157 1.17 0.88 7.19
C HIS A 157 1.80 0.23 5.97
N GLU A 158 3.14 0.15 5.88
CA GLU A 158 3.81 -0.46 4.74
C GLU A 158 3.60 -1.99 4.68
N GLY A 159 3.83 -2.65 5.81
CA GLY A 159 3.60 -4.09 5.90
C GLY A 159 2.15 -4.49 5.75
N ASN A 160 1.22 -3.65 6.21
CA ASN A 160 -0.20 -3.84 5.97
C ASN A 160 -0.56 -3.69 4.49
N ALA A 161 -0.05 -2.65 3.82
CA ALA A 161 -0.31 -2.44 2.41
C ALA A 161 0.21 -3.61 1.56
N ASP A 162 1.41 -4.14 1.87
CA ASP A 162 1.94 -5.34 1.21
C ASP A 162 1.07 -6.58 1.47
N TYR A 163 0.59 -6.76 2.69
CA TYR A 163 -0.29 -7.91 2.99
C TYR A 163 -1.69 -7.74 2.36
N PHE A 164 -2.23 -6.55 2.35
CA PHE A 164 -3.49 -6.26 1.66
C PHE A 164 -3.35 -6.42 0.15
N ALA A 165 -2.21 -6.06 -0.43
CA ALA A 165 -1.91 -6.36 -1.83
C ALA A 165 -1.91 -7.87 -2.10
N ALA A 166 -1.33 -8.69 -1.20
CA ALA A 166 -1.37 -10.15 -1.32
C ALA A 166 -2.82 -10.68 -1.35
N ILE A 167 -3.67 -10.22 -0.44
CA ILE A 167 -5.08 -10.63 -0.41
C ILE A 167 -5.82 -10.18 -1.67
N ALA A 168 -5.64 -8.91 -2.09
CA ALA A 168 -6.28 -8.38 -3.29
C ALA A 168 -5.85 -9.13 -4.55
N MET A 169 -4.55 -9.41 -4.70
CA MET A 169 -4.00 -10.17 -5.82
C MET A 169 -4.61 -11.59 -5.90
N ASN A 170 -4.66 -12.31 -4.77
CA ASN A 170 -5.24 -13.64 -4.73
C ASN A 170 -6.75 -13.64 -5.02
N PHE A 171 -7.45 -12.57 -4.66
CA PHE A 171 -8.89 -12.45 -4.89
C PHE A 171 -9.24 -12.06 -6.33
N LEU A 172 -8.48 -11.15 -6.91
CA LEU A 172 -8.78 -10.55 -8.22
C LEU A 172 -8.18 -11.32 -9.40
N TYR A 173 -7.07 -12.05 -9.19
CA TYR A 173 -6.32 -12.67 -10.28
C TYR A 173 -6.03 -14.15 -9.99
N GLU A 174 -6.71 -15.04 -10.69
CA GLU A 174 -6.60 -16.51 -10.48
C GLU A 174 -5.16 -17.03 -10.62
N ASP A 175 -4.36 -16.44 -11.52
CA ASP A 175 -2.98 -16.86 -11.79
C ASP A 175 -1.94 -16.22 -10.87
N ALA A 176 -2.35 -15.37 -9.91
CA ALA A 176 -1.42 -14.64 -9.05
C ALA A 176 -0.93 -15.44 -7.82
N ASN A 177 -1.58 -16.54 -7.46
CA ASN A 177 -1.30 -17.28 -6.23
C ASN A 177 0.19 -17.64 -6.07
N SER A 178 0.81 -18.21 -7.10
CA SER A 178 2.23 -18.59 -7.04
C SER A 178 3.18 -17.39 -6.89
N TYR A 179 2.80 -16.25 -7.47
CA TYR A 179 3.53 -15.00 -7.31
C TYR A 179 3.41 -14.49 -5.87
N VAL A 180 2.21 -14.49 -5.29
CA VAL A 180 1.95 -14.08 -3.91
C VAL A 180 2.70 -14.96 -2.91
N GLU A 181 2.66 -16.29 -3.07
CA GLU A 181 3.43 -17.24 -2.24
C GLU A 181 4.94 -16.94 -2.32
N SER A 182 5.46 -16.72 -3.52
CA SER A 182 6.87 -16.35 -3.71
C SER A 182 7.22 -15.01 -3.06
N ARG A 183 6.31 -14.03 -3.09
CA ARG A 183 6.48 -12.73 -2.40
C ARG A 183 6.51 -12.92 -0.88
N MET A 184 5.62 -13.76 -0.33
CA MET A 184 5.57 -14.06 1.10
C MET A 184 6.85 -14.74 1.59
N THR A 185 7.34 -15.74 0.84
CA THR A 185 8.61 -16.42 1.16
C THR A 185 9.78 -15.44 1.15
N ARG A 186 9.90 -14.63 0.11
CA ARG A 186 10.95 -13.60 0.02
C ARG A 186 10.83 -12.54 1.11
N ALA A 187 9.62 -12.17 1.53
CA ALA A 187 9.43 -11.26 2.63
C ALA A 187 9.99 -11.84 3.94
N PHE A 188 9.75 -13.13 4.22
CA PHE A 188 10.32 -13.79 5.40
C PHE A 188 11.86 -13.83 5.34
N GLU A 189 12.44 -14.24 4.23
CA GLU A 189 13.90 -14.29 4.03
C GLU A 189 14.52 -12.90 4.18
N SER A 190 13.99 -11.88 3.48
CA SER A 190 14.48 -10.50 3.55
C SER A 190 14.33 -9.88 4.94
N CYS A 191 13.24 -10.20 5.65
CA CYS A 191 13.04 -9.73 7.02
C CYS A 191 14.10 -10.35 7.96
N THR A 192 14.30 -11.67 7.93
CA THR A 192 15.25 -12.34 8.83
C THR A 192 16.70 -11.96 8.54
N GLU A 193 17.09 -11.86 7.27
CA GLU A 193 18.42 -11.39 6.87
C GLU A 193 18.67 -9.93 7.29
N GLY A 194 17.69 -9.07 7.14
CA GLY A 194 17.79 -7.66 7.53
C GLY A 194 17.82 -7.47 9.03
N LEU A 195 17.04 -8.25 9.80
CA LEU A 195 17.07 -8.23 11.27
C LEU A 195 18.39 -8.71 11.85
N ALA A 196 19.17 -9.49 11.13
CA ALA A 196 20.54 -9.83 11.49
C ALA A 196 21.50 -8.61 11.40
N GLN A 197 21.13 -7.55 10.66
CA GLN A 197 21.94 -6.35 10.47
C GLN A 197 21.45 -5.18 11.33
N THR A 198 20.13 -5.06 11.52
CA THR A 198 19.50 -4.00 12.30
C THR A 198 18.15 -4.48 12.84
N THR A 199 17.49 -3.68 13.68
CA THR A 199 16.13 -3.97 14.17
C THR A 199 15.11 -3.03 13.52
N LEU A 200 13.81 -3.37 13.58
CA LEU A 200 12.75 -2.46 13.10
C LEU A 200 12.82 -1.09 13.79
N ALA A 201 13.12 -1.06 15.07
CA ALA A 201 13.28 0.18 15.84
C ALA A 201 14.43 1.08 15.34
N ARG A 202 15.39 0.52 14.59
CA ARG A 202 16.56 1.25 14.05
C ARG A 202 16.56 1.33 12.54
N ALA A 203 15.64 0.64 11.86
CA ALA A 203 15.63 0.51 10.41
C ALA A 203 15.61 1.87 9.70
N TYR A 204 14.80 2.82 10.15
CA TYR A 204 14.76 4.17 9.61
C TYR A 204 16.14 4.88 9.69
N LYS A 205 16.75 4.86 10.88
CA LYS A 205 18.04 5.52 11.13
C LYS A 205 19.19 4.90 10.32
N ASN A 206 19.07 3.61 10.01
CA ASN A 206 20.10 2.84 9.31
C ASN A 206 19.83 2.71 7.80
N GLY A 207 18.73 3.30 7.27
CA GLY A 207 18.37 3.24 5.86
C GLY A 207 17.85 1.89 5.39
N HIS A 208 17.40 1.02 6.31
CA HIS A 208 16.85 -0.31 6.00
C HIS A 208 15.31 -0.30 5.92
N PHE A 209 14.75 0.63 5.17
CA PHE A 209 13.28 0.82 5.04
C PHE A 209 12.53 -0.42 4.56
N ASN A 210 13.17 -1.27 3.74
CA ASN A 210 12.62 -2.53 3.25
C ASN A 210 12.15 -3.47 4.36
N LEU A 211 12.68 -3.34 5.58
CA LEU A 211 12.25 -4.15 6.72
C LEU A 211 10.81 -3.86 7.14
N TYR A 212 10.34 -2.63 6.97
CA TYR A 212 8.95 -2.29 7.29
C TYR A 212 7.96 -3.02 6.40
N TYR A 213 8.30 -3.20 5.13
CA TYR A 213 7.53 -3.99 4.17
C TYR A 213 7.60 -5.48 4.50
N SER A 214 8.79 -6.04 4.50
CA SER A 214 9.00 -7.47 4.61
C SER A 214 8.58 -8.04 5.97
N CYS A 215 9.06 -7.48 7.08
CA CYS A 215 8.67 -7.93 8.42
C CYS A 215 7.21 -7.59 8.72
N GLY A 216 6.75 -6.40 8.32
CA GLY A 216 5.37 -5.98 8.52
C GLY A 216 4.38 -6.88 7.78
N MET A 217 4.68 -7.31 6.57
CA MET A 217 3.85 -8.27 5.81
C MET A 217 3.68 -9.60 6.59
N ILE A 218 4.77 -10.16 7.13
CA ILE A 218 4.72 -11.37 7.94
C ILE A 218 3.88 -11.17 9.21
N MET A 219 4.02 -10.03 9.87
CA MET A 219 3.25 -9.70 11.07
C MET A 219 1.76 -9.61 10.77
N HIS A 220 1.36 -8.93 9.69
CA HIS A 220 -0.05 -8.79 9.31
C HIS A 220 -0.67 -10.10 8.83
N ARG A 221 0.08 -10.96 8.13
CA ARG A 221 -0.36 -12.33 7.81
C ARG A 221 -0.67 -13.10 9.09
N ALA A 222 0.24 -13.08 10.06
CA ALA A 222 0.05 -13.80 11.31
C ALA A 222 -1.16 -13.29 12.11
N ILE A 223 -1.36 -11.96 12.12
CA ILE A 223 -2.53 -11.35 12.78
C ILE A 223 -3.82 -11.81 12.11
N ASP A 224 -3.88 -11.75 10.77
CA ASP A 224 -5.06 -12.17 10.01
C ASP A 224 -5.42 -13.63 10.27
N SER A 225 -4.42 -14.51 10.19
CA SER A 225 -4.59 -15.93 10.47
C SER A 225 -5.14 -16.20 11.86
N VAL A 226 -4.58 -15.58 12.90
CA VAL A 226 -5.06 -15.74 14.27
C VAL A 226 -6.47 -15.16 14.46
N VAL A 227 -6.77 -14.01 13.87
CA VAL A 227 -8.11 -13.41 13.92
C VAL A 227 -9.14 -14.35 13.30
N GLN A 228 -8.87 -14.85 12.10
CA GLN A 228 -9.76 -15.79 11.41
C GLN A 228 -9.96 -17.08 12.21
N GLN A 229 -8.87 -17.65 12.74
CA GLN A 229 -8.95 -18.87 13.55
C GLN A 229 -9.79 -18.65 14.83
N LYS A 230 -9.58 -17.55 15.54
CA LYS A 230 -10.29 -17.25 16.79
C LYS A 230 -11.77 -16.92 16.58
N THR A 231 -12.13 -16.46 15.40
CA THR A 231 -13.51 -16.08 15.05
C THR A 231 -14.20 -17.07 14.11
N LEU A 232 -13.56 -18.20 13.81
CA LEU A 232 -14.04 -19.20 12.85
C LEU A 232 -14.34 -18.59 11.47
N GLY A 233 -13.52 -17.62 11.06
CA GLY A 233 -13.63 -16.94 9.77
C GLY A 233 -14.64 -15.77 9.74
N GLU A 234 -15.31 -15.46 10.85
CA GLU A 234 -16.26 -14.33 10.90
C GLU A 234 -15.59 -12.96 10.82
N GLU A 235 -14.34 -12.85 11.28
CA GLU A 235 -13.54 -11.64 11.24
C GLU A 235 -12.18 -11.90 10.57
N SER A 236 -11.59 -10.84 10.06
CA SER A 236 -10.26 -10.85 9.42
C SER A 236 -9.48 -9.60 9.81
N LEU A 237 -8.28 -9.46 9.28
CA LEU A 237 -7.48 -8.25 9.44
C LEU A 237 -8.24 -7.00 8.98
N PHE A 238 -9.09 -7.08 7.96
CA PHE A 238 -9.93 -5.96 7.56
C PHE A 238 -10.85 -5.47 8.70
N THR A 239 -11.36 -6.38 9.53
CA THR A 239 -12.17 -5.99 10.69
C THR A 239 -11.33 -5.23 11.72
N VAL A 240 -10.10 -5.68 11.98
CA VAL A 240 -9.17 -4.98 12.88
C VAL A 240 -8.86 -3.57 12.36
N TRP A 241 -8.60 -3.43 11.06
CA TRP A 241 -8.32 -2.15 10.44
C TRP A 241 -9.52 -1.19 10.43
N LYS A 242 -10.74 -1.69 10.23
CA LYS A 242 -11.97 -0.86 10.44
C LYS A 242 -12.08 -0.34 11.86
N ARG A 243 -11.73 -1.17 12.85
CA ARG A 243 -11.71 -0.77 14.27
C ARG A 243 -10.62 0.27 14.52
N LEU A 244 -9.42 0.10 13.94
CA LEU A 244 -8.35 1.09 14.04
C LEU A 244 -8.78 2.43 13.45
N GLN A 245 -9.35 2.44 12.26
CA GLN A 245 -9.88 3.63 11.62
C GLN A 245 -10.92 4.33 12.51
N LYS A 246 -11.84 3.57 13.11
CA LYS A 246 -12.83 4.12 14.02
C LYS A 246 -12.19 4.69 15.29
N ALA A 247 -11.21 4.02 15.87
CA ALA A 247 -10.51 4.45 17.07
C ALA A 247 -9.74 5.77 16.83
N VAL A 248 -8.95 5.85 15.75
CA VAL A 248 -8.21 7.05 15.37
C VAL A 248 -9.15 8.22 15.06
N ASN A 249 -10.22 7.99 14.29
CA ASN A 249 -11.23 9.00 14.02
C ASN A 249 -11.99 9.47 15.27
N SER A 250 -11.96 8.69 16.36
CA SER A 250 -12.53 9.05 17.65
C SER A 250 -11.52 9.73 18.60
N GLY A 251 -10.31 10.03 18.12
CA GLY A 251 -9.27 10.76 18.84
C GLY A 251 -8.28 9.88 19.61
N MET A 252 -8.29 8.56 19.39
CA MET A 252 -7.19 7.73 19.90
C MET A 252 -5.91 8.01 19.10
N PRO A 253 -4.73 8.01 19.75
CA PRO A 253 -3.49 8.18 19.01
C PRO A 253 -3.30 7.04 18.01
N PRO A 254 -2.80 7.31 16.78
CA PRO A 254 -2.40 6.25 15.87
C PRO A 254 -1.22 5.47 16.47
N GLY A 255 -0.87 4.33 15.88
CA GLY A 255 0.36 3.62 16.21
C GLY A 255 0.16 2.24 16.84
N THR A 256 1.29 1.61 17.11
CA THR A 256 1.39 0.22 17.56
C THR A 256 0.59 -0.03 18.86
N ALA A 257 0.66 0.89 19.83
CA ALA A 257 -0.04 0.70 21.09
C ALA A 257 -1.56 0.58 20.91
N THR A 258 -2.17 1.52 20.18
CA THR A 258 -3.61 1.46 19.85
C THR A 258 -3.93 0.21 19.04
N PHE A 259 -3.11 -0.12 18.03
CA PHE A 259 -3.34 -1.31 17.21
C PHE A 259 -3.34 -2.60 18.03
N LEU A 260 -2.39 -2.78 18.94
CA LEU A 260 -2.31 -3.98 19.79
C LEU A 260 -3.51 -4.11 20.76
N THR A 261 -4.07 -3.01 21.26
CA THR A 261 -5.28 -3.07 22.10
C THR A 261 -6.49 -3.64 21.34
N LEU A 262 -6.53 -3.45 20.03
CA LEU A 262 -7.60 -4.00 19.18
C LEU A 262 -7.46 -5.53 18.96
N LEU A 263 -6.32 -6.12 19.30
CA LEU A 263 -6.10 -7.56 19.24
C LEU A 263 -6.44 -8.28 20.57
N GLU A 264 -6.59 -7.54 21.67
CA GLU A 264 -6.94 -8.13 22.98
C GLU A 264 -8.23 -8.98 22.97
N PRO A 265 -9.32 -8.59 22.28
CA PRO A 265 -10.54 -9.38 22.23
C PRO A 265 -10.39 -10.80 21.69
N TYR A 266 -9.35 -11.04 20.88
CA TYR A 266 -9.08 -12.36 20.31
C TYR A 266 -8.38 -13.34 21.29
N ASN A 267 -8.00 -12.84 22.47
CA ASN A 267 -7.34 -13.63 23.50
C ASN A 267 -6.15 -14.45 22.97
N ALA A 268 -5.23 -13.77 22.27
CA ALA A 268 -4.06 -14.35 21.64
C ALA A 268 -2.74 -13.76 22.23
N PRO A 269 -2.40 -14.03 23.50
CA PRO A 269 -1.25 -13.41 24.14
C PRO A 269 0.09 -13.80 23.48
N GLU A 270 0.20 -14.98 22.90
CA GLU A 270 1.42 -15.40 22.19
C GLU A 270 1.64 -14.60 20.89
N LEU A 271 0.57 -14.24 20.17
CA LEU A 271 0.64 -13.35 19.02
C LEU A 271 1.16 -11.96 19.45
N ILE A 272 0.57 -11.37 20.48
CA ILE A 272 0.97 -10.05 20.99
C ILE A 272 2.43 -10.08 21.47
N LYS A 273 2.84 -11.14 22.17
CA LYS A 273 4.22 -11.34 22.61
C LYS A 273 5.18 -11.45 21.41
N ALA A 274 4.82 -12.21 20.39
CA ALA A 274 5.65 -12.35 19.19
C ALA A 274 5.79 -11.05 18.42
N ILE A 275 4.72 -10.24 18.31
CA ILE A 275 4.77 -8.89 17.71
C ILE A 275 5.68 -7.97 18.54
N ASN A 276 5.55 -7.95 19.87
CA ASN A 276 6.42 -7.17 20.75
C ASN A 276 7.89 -7.59 20.64
N ASN A 277 8.15 -8.89 20.46
CA ASN A 277 9.49 -9.38 20.18
C ASN A 277 10.00 -8.88 18.83
N ALA A 278 9.19 -9.03 17.75
CA ALA A 278 9.55 -8.62 16.39
C ALA A 278 9.88 -7.12 16.30
N THR A 279 9.21 -6.29 17.09
CA THR A 279 9.45 -4.84 17.16
C THR A 279 10.49 -4.42 18.21
N SER A 280 11.09 -5.38 18.89
CA SER A 280 12.12 -5.11 19.93
C SER A 280 13.41 -4.54 19.33
N ASP A 281 14.13 -3.74 20.11
CA ASP A 281 15.49 -3.28 19.77
C ASP A 281 16.59 -4.35 20.03
N ASP A 282 16.18 -5.52 20.46
CA ASP A 282 17.04 -6.72 20.63
C ASP A 282 16.90 -7.61 19.38
N ALA A 283 17.97 -7.70 18.58
CA ALA A 283 17.97 -8.41 17.31
C ALA A 283 17.61 -9.91 17.46
N PHE A 284 18.07 -10.57 18.53
CA PHE A 284 17.75 -11.99 18.79
C PHE A 284 16.26 -12.17 19.05
N LYS A 285 15.66 -11.29 19.87
CA LYS A 285 14.21 -11.32 20.11
C LYS A 285 13.42 -11.00 18.86
N ALA A 286 13.90 -10.02 18.07
CA ALA A 286 13.23 -9.62 16.84
C ALA A 286 13.15 -10.79 15.83
N ILE A 287 14.26 -11.48 15.59
CA ILE A 287 14.30 -12.67 14.72
C ILE A 287 13.37 -13.76 15.28
N GLN A 288 13.48 -14.10 16.57
CA GLN A 288 12.63 -15.11 17.20
C GLN A 288 11.13 -14.75 17.11
N GLY A 289 10.79 -13.47 17.24
CA GLY A 289 9.43 -12.97 17.07
C GLY A 289 8.90 -13.25 15.67
N ILE A 290 9.65 -12.89 14.63
CA ILE A 290 9.29 -13.12 13.23
C ILE A 290 9.19 -14.63 12.90
N GLU A 291 10.13 -15.44 13.35
CA GLU A 291 10.08 -16.90 13.17
C GLU A 291 8.82 -17.50 13.80
N THR A 292 8.46 -17.03 15.00
CA THR A 292 7.24 -17.47 15.69
C THR A 292 5.99 -17.07 14.88
N LEU A 293 5.93 -15.83 14.39
CA LEU A 293 4.80 -15.32 13.60
C LEU A 293 4.67 -16.05 12.25
N TYR A 294 5.79 -16.38 11.62
CA TYR A 294 5.79 -17.10 10.34
C TYR A 294 5.29 -18.54 10.46
N GLN A 295 5.50 -19.18 11.62
CA GLN A 295 5.06 -20.55 11.90
C GLN A 295 3.60 -20.65 12.34
N LEU A 296 2.91 -19.53 12.59
CA LEU A 296 1.48 -19.59 12.89
C LEU A 296 0.71 -20.15 11.68
N PRO A 297 -0.25 -21.07 11.93
CA PRO A 297 -1.00 -21.73 10.86
C PRO A 297 -1.76 -20.69 10.00
N GLU A 298 -1.96 -21.06 8.75
CA GLU A 298 -2.83 -20.30 7.83
C GLU A 298 -4.31 -20.57 8.12
#